data_066b9cd5f82f37e6819dd5216c35029b
#
_entry.id   066b9cd5f82f37e6819dd5216c35029b
#
_cell.length_a   1.000
_cell.length_b   1.000
_cell.length_c   1.000
_cell.angle_alpha   90.00
_cell.angle_beta   90.00
_cell.angle_gamma   90.00
#
_symmetry.space_group_name_H-M   'P 1'
#
loop_
_entity.id
_entity.type
_entity.pdbx_description
1 polymer ?
#
loop_
_entity_poly.entity_id
_entity_poly.type
_entity_poly.pdbx_seq_one_letter_code
_entity_poly.pdbx_strand_id
1 'polypeptide(L)'
;SGKANIFAQIQLKSEYIAPSVYKNENGNKIGGEGNLQTFEGSAKLPLYVRKNENGRLTAWIVALGGTYASMKNKEMPSNFTEKELMNAQMGVMHLRPLNEKWSILAILGAGMYTSDLNKISGSSFLGQGGVLFIRHANKNLDWGAGIALNNALGYPMIFPSLYLDWKIEGKYKFKLSMYNTFEAEISTRFSKSFYLGIHAESKGLMAAVEKNGSKKYFVMQYGYIGIQPEFRIGQYISIPIVGGIVASREAYFRSRTLKAFFSSKDNYPHFGVSPYFSIGIRYGL
;
A
#
# COMPACT_ATOMS: atom_id res chain seq x y z
N SER A 1 -8.43 -31.73 0.75
CA SER A 1 -7.76 -31.16 1.93
C SER A 1 -6.76 -30.10 1.44
N GLY A 2 -7.18 -28.86 1.33
CA GLY A 2 -6.29 -27.73 1.04
C GLY A 2 -5.42 -27.49 2.26
N LYS A 3 -4.14 -27.86 2.19
CA LYS A 3 -3.14 -27.31 3.11
C LYS A 3 -3.05 -25.83 2.79
N ALA A 4 -3.65 -24.99 3.63
CA ALA A 4 -3.30 -23.58 3.67
C ALA A 4 -1.88 -23.52 4.25
N ASN A 5 -0.89 -23.64 3.39
CA ASN A 5 0.48 -23.38 3.75
C ASN A 5 0.59 -21.85 3.81
N ILE A 6 0.65 -21.27 4.99
CA ILE A 6 1.14 -19.91 5.15
C ILE A 6 2.64 -20.01 4.93
N PHE A 7 3.05 -19.87 3.67
CA PHE A 7 4.45 -19.74 3.31
C PHE A 7 4.93 -18.32 3.59
N ALA A 8 6.23 -18.17 3.69
CA ALA A 8 6.84 -16.87 3.58
C ALA A 8 6.39 -16.22 2.26
N GLN A 9 5.90 -14.99 2.33
CA GLN A 9 5.53 -14.21 1.17
C GLN A 9 6.58 -13.12 0.98
N ILE A 10 7.16 -13.04 -0.21
CA ILE A 10 8.12 -12.01 -0.59
C ILE A 10 7.61 -11.35 -1.85
N GLN A 11 7.66 -10.05 -1.90
CA GLN A 11 7.29 -9.26 -3.08
C GLN A 11 8.34 -8.21 -3.35
N LEU A 12 8.72 -8.08 -4.61
CA LEU A 12 9.47 -6.95 -5.15
C LEU A 12 8.64 -6.32 -6.26
N LYS A 13 8.60 -4.99 -6.33
CA LYS A 13 7.82 -4.24 -7.32
C LYS A 13 8.57 -2.98 -7.72
N SER A 14 8.59 -2.69 -9.01
CA SER A 14 9.01 -1.41 -9.55
C SER A 14 7.83 -0.75 -10.24
N GLU A 15 7.68 0.57 -10.03
CA GLU A 15 6.63 1.37 -10.63
C GLU A 15 7.23 2.59 -11.31
N TYR A 16 6.57 3.02 -12.37
CA TYR A 16 6.87 4.24 -13.08
C TYR A 16 5.58 5.01 -13.40
N ILE A 17 5.55 6.26 -12.97
CA ILE A 17 4.53 7.24 -13.32
C ILE A 17 5.17 8.26 -14.23
N ALA A 18 4.65 8.37 -15.46
CA ALA A 18 5.19 9.27 -16.46
C ALA A 18 5.08 10.75 -16.04
N PRO A 19 5.90 11.64 -16.61
CA PRO A 19 5.86 13.06 -16.29
C PRO A 19 4.47 13.66 -16.54
N SER A 20 4.06 14.54 -15.66
CA SER A 20 2.89 15.39 -15.83
C SER A 20 3.06 16.74 -15.17
N VAL A 21 2.24 17.70 -15.55
CA VAL A 21 2.33 19.09 -15.11
C VAL A 21 1.84 19.24 -13.69
N TYR A 22 2.58 20.02 -12.89
CA TYR A 22 2.20 20.35 -11.52
C TYR A 22 1.18 21.49 -11.47
N LYS A 23 0.17 21.32 -10.65
CA LYS A 23 -0.98 22.22 -10.51
C LYS A 23 -1.17 22.61 -9.04
N ASN A 24 -1.74 23.79 -8.81
CA ASN A 24 -2.17 24.19 -7.48
C ASN A 24 -3.49 23.53 -7.04
N GLU A 25 -3.97 23.87 -5.85
CA GLU A 25 -5.21 23.38 -5.27
C GLU A 25 -6.45 23.66 -6.14
N ASN A 26 -6.41 24.72 -6.97
CA ASN A 26 -7.48 25.12 -7.90
C ASN A 26 -7.35 24.48 -9.29
N GLY A 27 -6.35 23.60 -9.50
CA GLY A 27 -6.11 22.97 -10.80
C GLY A 27 -5.36 23.82 -11.81
N ASN A 28 -4.93 25.03 -11.44
CA ASN A 28 -4.15 25.91 -12.30
C ASN A 28 -2.69 25.43 -12.37
N LYS A 29 -2.10 25.47 -13.56
CA LYS A 29 -0.68 25.19 -13.74
C LYS A 29 0.14 26.25 -12.99
N ILE A 30 1.07 25.81 -12.15
CA ILE A 30 1.96 26.70 -11.39
C ILE A 30 3.43 26.53 -11.80
N GLY A 31 3.66 25.89 -12.92
CA GLY A 31 4.97 25.56 -13.47
C GLY A 31 5.45 24.18 -13.05
N GLY A 32 6.35 23.65 -13.85
CA GLY A 32 7.01 22.38 -13.59
C GLY A 32 6.25 21.15 -14.06
N GLU A 33 7.03 20.14 -14.26
CA GLU A 33 6.59 18.77 -14.53
C GLU A 33 7.45 17.79 -13.74
N GLY A 34 6.91 16.61 -13.46
CA GLY A 34 7.68 15.59 -12.74
C GLY A 34 7.14 14.18 -12.95
N ASN A 35 8.05 13.23 -12.90
CA ASN A 35 7.74 11.81 -12.87
C ASN A 35 7.86 11.24 -11.44
N LEU A 36 7.54 9.98 -11.29
CA LEU A 36 7.84 9.21 -10.09
C LEU A 36 8.27 7.80 -10.48
N GLN A 37 9.37 7.34 -9.90
CA GLN A 37 9.79 5.95 -9.97
C GLN A 37 9.90 5.39 -8.55
N THR A 38 9.33 4.20 -8.30
CA THR A 38 9.44 3.54 -7.01
C THR A 38 10.02 2.14 -7.14
N PHE A 39 10.73 1.73 -6.09
CA PHE A 39 11.17 0.36 -5.87
C PHE A 39 10.64 -0.07 -4.50
N GLU A 40 9.87 -1.12 -4.47
CA GLU A 40 9.25 -1.64 -3.26
C GLU A 40 9.69 -3.07 -3.00
N GLY A 41 9.96 -3.37 -1.74
CA GLY A 41 10.18 -4.72 -1.26
C GLY A 41 9.35 -4.99 -0.02
N SER A 42 8.75 -6.17 0.07
CA SER A 42 8.05 -6.60 1.28
C SER A 42 8.23 -8.08 1.53
N ALA A 43 8.19 -8.45 2.80
CA ALA A 43 8.23 -9.84 3.24
C ALA A 43 7.26 -10.04 4.41
N LYS A 44 6.52 -11.16 4.37
CA LYS A 44 5.71 -11.66 5.48
C LYS A 44 6.26 -13.03 5.86
N LEU A 45 6.86 -13.13 7.04
CA LEU A 45 7.55 -14.31 7.53
C LEU A 45 6.74 -14.92 8.67
N PRO A 46 6.08 -16.06 8.47
CA PRO A 46 5.37 -16.74 9.55
C PRO A 46 6.36 -17.30 10.56
N LEU A 47 6.26 -16.85 11.82
CA LEU A 47 7.04 -17.36 12.94
C LEU A 47 6.37 -18.57 13.60
N TYR A 48 5.06 -18.55 13.63
CA TYR A 48 4.25 -19.60 14.22
C TYR A 48 2.95 -19.76 13.44
N VAL A 49 2.58 -20.97 13.11
CA VAL A 49 1.32 -21.30 12.44
C VAL A 49 0.75 -22.57 13.05
N ARG A 50 -0.48 -22.50 13.53
CA ARG A 50 -1.25 -23.65 14.01
C ARG A 50 -2.61 -23.66 13.35
N LYS A 51 -3.04 -24.82 12.91
CA LYS A 51 -4.37 -25.06 12.38
C LYS A 51 -5.19 -25.81 13.45
N ASN A 52 -6.39 -25.32 13.75
CA ASN A 52 -7.32 -26.02 14.62
C ASN A 52 -8.07 -27.13 13.88
N GLU A 53 -8.87 -27.92 14.59
CA GLU A 53 -9.67 -29.03 14.04
C GLU A 53 -10.61 -28.58 12.91
N ASN A 54 -11.16 -27.37 13.00
CA ASN A 54 -12.03 -26.77 11.98
C ASN A 54 -11.26 -26.12 10.82
N GLY A 55 -9.94 -26.32 10.76
CA GLY A 55 -9.10 -25.81 9.68
C GLY A 55 -8.77 -24.32 9.78
N ARG A 56 -9.13 -23.63 10.85
CA ARG A 56 -8.81 -22.21 11.06
C ARG A 56 -7.39 -22.04 11.58
N LEU A 57 -6.76 -20.94 11.17
CA LEU A 57 -5.36 -20.65 11.44
C LEU A 57 -5.17 -19.71 12.62
N THR A 58 -4.28 -20.08 13.52
CA THR A 58 -3.61 -19.13 14.42
C THR A 58 -2.20 -18.92 13.91
N ALA A 59 -1.81 -17.68 13.72
CA ALA A 59 -0.48 -17.36 13.19
C ALA A 59 0.12 -16.12 13.85
N TRP A 60 1.44 -16.14 14.02
CA TRP A 60 2.27 -14.97 14.27
C TRP A 60 3.16 -14.75 13.06
N ILE A 61 3.14 -13.56 12.51
CA ILE A 61 3.81 -13.21 11.26
C ILE A 61 4.60 -11.92 11.50
N VAL A 62 5.87 -11.93 11.13
CA VAL A 62 6.66 -10.68 11.01
C VAL A 62 6.46 -10.15 9.60
N ALA A 63 6.08 -8.88 9.50
CA ALA A 63 5.94 -8.16 8.25
C ALA A 63 7.05 -7.11 8.15
N LEU A 64 7.75 -7.09 7.03
CA LEU A 64 8.76 -6.11 6.68
C LEU A 64 8.37 -5.47 5.37
N GLY A 65 8.63 -4.17 5.21
CA GLY A 65 8.38 -3.47 3.97
C GLY A 65 9.28 -2.27 3.81
N GLY A 66 9.56 -1.91 2.57
CA GLY A 66 10.31 -0.71 2.27
C GLY A 66 9.99 -0.21 0.86
N THR A 67 10.02 1.10 0.70
CA THR A 67 9.84 1.78 -0.58
C THR A 67 10.88 2.87 -0.70
N TYR A 68 11.61 2.83 -1.80
CA TYR A 68 12.43 3.94 -2.27
C TYR A 68 11.73 4.59 -3.46
N ALA A 69 11.56 5.90 -3.41
CA ALA A 69 10.95 6.68 -4.47
C ALA A 69 11.90 7.78 -4.94
N SER A 70 12.02 7.94 -6.24
CA SER A 70 12.82 8.96 -6.90
C SER A 70 11.94 9.78 -7.85
N MET A 71 12.12 11.10 -7.80
CA MET A 71 11.39 12.07 -8.60
C MET A 71 12.35 12.87 -9.46
N LYS A 72 12.14 12.90 -10.77
CA LYS A 72 12.80 13.82 -11.67
C LYS A 72 11.84 14.94 -12.00
N ASN A 73 12.08 16.07 -11.36
CA ASN A 73 11.26 17.27 -11.46
C ASN A 73 11.99 18.35 -12.25
N LYS A 74 11.29 19.06 -13.13
CA LYS A 74 11.81 20.19 -13.93
C LYS A 74 10.97 21.42 -13.63
N GLU A 75 11.62 22.58 -13.53
CA GLU A 75 10.97 23.90 -13.39
C GLU A 75 9.94 24.00 -12.26
N MET A 76 10.17 23.24 -11.17
CA MET A 76 9.26 23.21 -10.02
C MET A 76 9.31 24.52 -9.23
N PRO A 77 8.22 24.89 -8.55
CA PRO A 77 8.23 26.02 -7.60
C PRO A 77 9.35 25.86 -6.57
N SER A 78 9.98 26.96 -6.19
CA SER A 78 11.14 26.98 -5.27
C SER A 78 10.91 26.31 -3.91
N ASN A 79 9.67 26.13 -3.53
CA ASN A 79 9.27 25.45 -2.29
C ASN A 79 9.16 23.92 -2.43
N PHE A 80 9.24 23.38 -3.65
CA PHE A 80 9.21 21.94 -3.91
C PHE A 80 10.65 21.42 -4.07
N THR A 81 11.21 20.88 -3.00
CA THR A 81 12.65 20.52 -2.93
C THR A 81 12.90 19.02 -2.82
N GLU A 82 11.88 18.24 -2.50
CA GLU A 82 12.05 16.81 -2.28
C GLU A 82 12.22 16.08 -3.62
N LYS A 83 13.28 15.26 -3.71
CA LYS A 83 13.63 14.47 -4.89
C LYS A 83 13.55 12.96 -4.65
N GLU A 84 13.65 12.57 -3.39
CA GLU A 84 13.69 11.18 -2.96
C GLU A 84 12.86 10.99 -1.70
N LEU A 85 12.26 9.81 -1.55
CA LEU A 85 11.57 9.39 -0.35
C LEU A 85 11.97 7.95 -0.01
N MET A 86 12.21 7.69 1.26
CA MET A 86 12.49 6.36 1.77
C MET A 86 11.56 6.06 2.93
N ASN A 87 10.76 5.03 2.76
CA ASN A 87 9.86 4.52 3.77
C ASN A 87 10.23 3.07 4.07
N ALA A 88 10.52 2.75 5.31
CA ALA A 88 10.79 1.39 5.76
C ALA A 88 9.90 1.08 6.95
N GLN A 89 9.32 -0.11 6.98
CA GLN A 89 8.34 -0.50 7.98
C GLN A 89 8.61 -1.92 8.47
N MET A 90 8.35 -2.15 9.73
CA MET A 90 8.32 -3.48 10.32
C MET A 90 7.15 -3.62 11.29
N GLY A 91 6.62 -4.81 11.39
CA GLY A 91 5.53 -5.07 12.31
C GLY A 91 5.32 -6.56 12.58
N VAL A 92 4.49 -6.82 13.57
CA VAL A 92 4.02 -8.14 13.93
C VAL A 92 2.52 -8.21 13.69
N MET A 93 2.09 -9.26 13.05
CA MET A 93 0.69 -9.57 12.80
C MET A 93 0.31 -10.83 13.58
N HIS A 94 -0.82 -10.78 14.27
CA HIS A 94 -1.40 -11.93 14.94
C HIS A 94 -2.78 -12.24 14.38
N LEU A 95 -2.90 -13.38 13.74
CA LEU A 95 -4.17 -13.93 13.27
C LEU A 95 -4.66 -15.01 14.26
N ARG A 96 -5.89 -14.92 14.73
CA ARG A 96 -6.48 -15.87 15.63
C ARG A 96 -7.96 -16.11 15.32
N PRO A 97 -8.45 -17.37 15.27
CA PRO A 97 -9.87 -17.65 15.24
C PRO A 97 -10.50 -17.30 16.60
N LEU A 98 -11.61 -16.59 16.57
CA LEU A 98 -12.46 -16.32 17.75
C LEU A 98 -13.50 -17.43 17.93
N ASN A 99 -14.03 -17.93 16.83
CA ASN A 99 -14.93 -19.08 16.75
C ASN A 99 -14.89 -19.66 15.31
N GLU A 100 -15.82 -20.55 14.98
CA GLU A 100 -15.88 -21.21 13.67
C GLU A 100 -16.07 -20.23 12.50
N LYS A 101 -16.72 -19.09 12.73
CA LYS A 101 -17.11 -18.13 11.69
C LYS A 101 -16.29 -16.84 11.71
N TRP A 102 -15.57 -16.54 12.79
CA TRP A 102 -14.87 -15.29 12.98
C TRP A 102 -13.40 -15.48 13.33
N SER A 103 -12.58 -14.66 12.76
CA SER A 103 -11.17 -14.47 13.13
C SER A 103 -10.87 -13.00 13.41
N ILE A 104 -9.85 -12.77 14.22
CA ILE A 104 -9.28 -11.44 14.46
C ILE A 104 -7.87 -11.39 13.90
N LEU A 105 -7.55 -10.32 13.21
CA LEU A 105 -6.21 -9.96 12.79
C LEU A 105 -5.80 -8.68 13.52
N ALA A 106 -4.78 -8.76 14.35
CA ALA A 106 -4.16 -7.62 15.01
C ALA A 106 -2.80 -7.34 14.40
N ILE A 107 -2.47 -6.07 14.23
CA ILE A 107 -1.21 -5.60 13.65
C ILE A 107 -0.63 -4.54 14.57
N LEU A 108 0.67 -4.63 14.85
CA LEU A 108 1.43 -3.62 15.58
C LEU A 108 2.80 -3.48 14.92
N GLY A 109 3.23 -2.25 14.69
CA GLY A 109 4.49 -2.00 14.01
C GLY A 109 4.98 -0.57 14.15
N ALA A 110 6.09 -0.31 13.48
CA ALA A 110 6.69 1.01 13.36
C ALA A 110 7.32 1.18 11.97
N GLY A 111 7.46 2.42 11.56
CA GLY A 111 8.09 2.76 10.30
C GLY A 111 9.02 3.96 10.43
N MET A 112 9.99 4.03 9.54
CA MET A 112 10.91 5.13 9.31
C MET A 112 10.56 5.82 7.99
N TYR A 113 10.48 7.15 8.00
CA TYR A 113 10.01 7.96 6.89
C TYR A 113 10.91 9.17 6.72
N THR A 114 11.72 9.17 5.67
CA THR A 114 12.72 10.22 5.42
C THR A 114 12.86 10.54 3.94
N SER A 115 13.32 11.74 3.62
CA SER A 115 13.80 12.14 2.30
C SER A 115 15.34 12.23 2.23
N ASP A 116 16.03 12.03 3.37
CA ASP A 116 17.48 12.10 3.44
C ASP A 116 17.99 11.19 4.57
N LEU A 117 18.74 10.16 4.22
CA LEU A 117 19.29 9.21 5.20
C LEU A 117 20.27 9.86 6.20
N ASN A 118 20.88 10.99 5.83
CA ASN A 118 21.79 11.72 6.72
C ASN A 118 21.04 12.58 7.76
N LYS A 119 19.72 12.74 7.62
CA LYS A 119 18.89 13.56 8.51
C LYS A 119 17.84 12.76 9.29
N ILE A 120 18.11 11.48 9.51
CA ILE A 120 17.21 10.64 10.32
C ILE A 120 17.27 11.12 11.77
N SER A 121 16.09 11.34 12.34
CA SER A 121 15.91 11.73 13.74
C SER A 121 14.74 10.95 14.36
N GLY A 122 14.53 11.07 15.67
CA GLY A 122 13.36 10.45 16.31
C GLY A 122 12.04 10.82 15.68
N SER A 123 11.97 11.99 15.03
CA SER A 123 10.79 12.46 14.30
C SER A 123 10.54 11.72 12.99
N SER A 124 11.51 10.98 12.47
CA SER A 124 11.36 10.14 11.29
C SER A 124 10.62 8.82 11.56
N PHE A 125 10.42 8.46 12.82
CA PHE A 125 9.79 7.21 13.23
C PHE A 125 8.33 7.43 13.64
N LEU A 126 7.46 6.50 13.23
CA LEU A 126 6.03 6.49 13.57
C LEU A 126 5.59 5.08 13.90
N GLY A 127 4.77 4.95 14.98
CA GLY A 127 4.06 3.73 15.29
C GLY A 127 2.83 3.55 14.39
N GLN A 128 2.46 2.30 14.15
CA GLN A 128 1.27 1.93 13.40
C GLN A 128 0.64 0.69 14.02
N GLY A 129 -0.67 0.53 13.82
CA GLY A 129 -1.37 -0.63 14.33
C GLY A 129 -2.80 -0.69 13.84
N GLY A 130 -3.43 -1.83 14.06
CA GLY A 130 -4.83 -2.00 13.68
C GLY A 130 -5.39 -3.33 14.13
N VAL A 131 -6.70 -3.41 14.07
CA VAL A 131 -7.46 -4.61 14.37
C VAL A 131 -8.53 -4.79 13.30
N LEU A 132 -8.63 -5.98 12.76
CA LEU A 132 -9.60 -6.37 11.75
C LEU A 132 -10.32 -7.64 12.20
N PHE A 133 -11.66 -7.61 12.25
CA PHE A 133 -12.50 -8.78 12.46
C PHE A 133 -12.91 -9.34 11.10
N ILE A 134 -12.61 -10.61 10.87
CA ILE A 134 -12.85 -11.29 9.60
C ILE A 134 -13.93 -12.33 9.80
N ARG A 135 -15.02 -12.24 9.04
CA ARG A 135 -16.09 -13.23 8.97
C ARG A 135 -15.86 -14.16 7.78
N HIS A 136 -15.79 -15.44 8.07
CA HIS A 136 -15.78 -16.51 7.07
C HIS A 136 -17.24 -16.90 6.79
N ALA A 137 -17.85 -16.24 5.79
CA ALA A 137 -19.27 -16.43 5.49
C ALA A 137 -19.54 -17.81 4.87
N ASN A 138 -18.68 -18.24 3.95
CA ASN A 138 -18.67 -19.56 3.35
C ASN A 138 -17.27 -19.86 2.75
N LYS A 139 -17.12 -21.00 2.05
CA LYS A 139 -15.83 -21.41 1.43
C LYS A 139 -15.32 -20.47 0.32
N ASN A 140 -16.18 -19.60 -0.19
CA ASN A 140 -15.88 -18.70 -1.30
C ASN A 140 -15.86 -17.22 -0.89
N LEU A 141 -16.28 -16.88 0.34
CA LEU A 141 -16.46 -15.49 0.76
C LEU A 141 -15.96 -15.28 2.18
N ASP A 142 -14.92 -14.46 2.30
CA ASP A 142 -14.47 -13.84 3.54
C ASP A 142 -14.66 -12.32 3.44
N TRP A 143 -15.16 -11.69 4.49
CA TRP A 143 -15.22 -10.25 4.61
C TRP A 143 -14.88 -9.80 6.02
N GLY A 144 -14.45 -8.57 6.16
CA GLY A 144 -14.05 -8.06 7.48
C GLY A 144 -14.12 -6.55 7.58
N ALA A 145 -14.19 -6.09 8.81
CA ALA A 145 -14.14 -4.68 9.16
C ALA A 145 -13.33 -4.46 10.43
N GLY A 146 -12.75 -3.28 10.56
CA GLY A 146 -11.93 -2.93 11.70
C GLY A 146 -11.50 -1.47 11.68
N ILE A 147 -10.41 -1.19 12.38
CA ILE A 147 -9.83 0.15 12.48
C ILE A 147 -8.31 0.03 12.39
N ALA A 148 -7.69 0.97 11.72
CA ALA A 148 -6.24 1.06 11.63
C ALA A 148 -5.76 2.49 11.88
N LEU A 149 -4.59 2.59 12.49
CA LEU A 149 -3.75 3.77 12.57
C LEU A 149 -2.50 3.47 11.74
N ASN A 150 -2.35 4.11 10.64
CA ASN A 150 -1.14 4.03 9.82
C ASN A 150 -1.01 5.25 8.89
N ASN A 151 -0.02 5.21 8.01
CA ASN A 151 0.27 6.24 7.03
C ASN A 151 0.08 5.76 5.58
N ALA A 152 -0.80 4.81 5.35
CA ALA A 152 -1.05 4.22 4.03
C ALA A 152 -1.37 5.26 2.94
N LEU A 153 -1.96 6.39 3.33
CA LEU A 153 -2.26 7.51 2.43
C LEU A 153 -1.24 8.66 2.53
N GLY A 154 0.00 8.39 2.98
CA GLY A 154 1.08 9.37 2.99
C GLY A 154 1.14 10.29 4.20
N TYR A 155 0.29 10.10 5.20
CA TYR A 155 0.36 10.75 6.50
C TYR A 155 -0.35 9.92 7.57
N PRO A 156 0.02 10.05 8.86
CA PRO A 156 -0.61 9.29 9.93
C PRO A 156 -2.10 9.63 10.03
N MET A 157 -2.94 8.61 10.03
CA MET A 157 -4.37 8.77 10.19
C MET A 157 -5.03 7.51 10.76
N ILE A 158 -6.17 7.71 11.43
CA ILE A 158 -7.06 6.63 11.82
C ILE A 158 -8.14 6.50 10.75
N PHE A 159 -8.36 5.29 10.27
CA PHE A 159 -9.37 5.03 9.25
C PHE A 159 -10.05 3.67 9.47
N PRO A 160 -11.29 3.49 8.97
CA PRO A 160 -11.93 2.19 8.95
C PRO A 160 -11.18 1.25 8.01
N SER A 161 -10.91 0.03 8.50
CA SER A 161 -10.31 -1.03 7.69
C SER A 161 -11.38 -1.95 7.16
N LEU A 162 -11.30 -2.29 5.87
CA LEU A 162 -12.21 -3.19 5.19
C LEU A 162 -11.42 -4.30 4.50
N TYR A 163 -12.03 -5.46 4.43
CA TYR A 163 -11.49 -6.63 3.75
C TYR A 163 -12.60 -7.40 3.06
N LEU A 164 -12.37 -7.84 1.84
CA LEU A 164 -13.23 -8.73 1.09
C LEU A 164 -12.38 -9.63 0.18
N ASP A 165 -12.58 -10.93 0.29
CA ASP A 165 -12.06 -11.93 -0.67
C ASP A 165 -13.26 -12.78 -1.11
N TRP A 166 -13.65 -12.64 -2.38
CA TRP A 166 -14.80 -13.32 -2.95
C TRP A 166 -14.43 -14.03 -4.25
N LYS A 167 -14.61 -15.34 -4.26
CA LYS A 167 -14.42 -16.22 -5.42
C LYS A 167 -15.78 -16.53 -6.04
N ILE A 168 -16.10 -15.86 -7.15
CA ILE A 168 -17.38 -16.00 -7.84
C ILE A 168 -17.29 -17.21 -8.77
N GLU A 169 -18.06 -18.26 -8.49
CA GLU A 169 -18.20 -19.48 -9.30
C GLU A 169 -16.86 -20.12 -9.74
N GLY A 170 -15.79 -19.85 -9.02
CA GLY A 170 -14.43 -20.35 -9.32
C GLY A 170 -13.75 -19.75 -10.55
N LYS A 171 -14.46 -18.90 -11.34
CA LYS A 171 -13.93 -18.26 -12.54
C LYS A 171 -13.37 -16.88 -12.28
N TYR A 172 -14.10 -16.06 -11.54
CA TYR A 172 -13.68 -14.70 -11.19
C TYR A 172 -13.31 -14.62 -9.72
N LYS A 173 -12.32 -13.81 -9.42
CA LYS A 173 -11.91 -13.49 -8.06
C LYS A 173 -11.99 -11.97 -7.88
N PHE A 174 -12.68 -11.54 -6.83
CA PHE A 174 -12.72 -10.17 -6.39
C PHE A 174 -12.04 -10.04 -5.04
N LYS A 175 -11.13 -9.09 -4.91
CA LYS A 175 -10.46 -8.73 -3.67
C LYS A 175 -10.63 -7.25 -3.40
N LEU A 176 -10.85 -6.90 -2.15
CA LEU A 176 -10.79 -5.54 -1.63
C LEU A 176 -10.04 -5.57 -0.31
N SER A 177 -9.10 -4.68 -0.14
CA SER A 177 -8.30 -4.53 1.08
C SER A 177 -8.09 -3.06 1.41
N MET A 178 -8.39 -2.68 2.66
CA MET A 178 -8.19 -1.34 3.20
C MET A 178 -7.57 -1.40 4.61
N TYR A 179 -6.58 -2.24 4.84
CA TYR A 179 -5.93 -2.29 6.16
C TYR A 179 -4.45 -1.89 6.11
N ASN A 180 -3.82 -1.95 4.96
CA ASN A 180 -2.43 -1.54 4.74
C ASN A 180 -2.31 -0.50 3.63
N THR A 181 -2.98 -0.73 2.51
CA THR A 181 -3.23 0.19 1.41
C THR A 181 -4.70 0.05 1.01
N PHE A 182 -5.21 0.94 0.20
CA PHE A 182 -6.48 0.70 -0.49
C PHE A 182 -6.18 -0.04 -1.79
N GLU A 183 -6.58 -1.30 -1.88
CA GLU A 183 -6.36 -2.15 -3.04
C GLU A 183 -7.66 -2.84 -3.45
N ALA A 184 -7.97 -2.82 -4.74
CA ALA A 184 -9.08 -3.55 -5.32
C ALA A 184 -8.61 -4.30 -6.57
N GLU A 185 -9.00 -5.55 -6.71
CA GLU A 185 -8.68 -6.40 -7.86
C GLU A 185 -9.88 -7.23 -8.27
N ILE A 186 -10.12 -7.29 -9.57
CA ILE A 186 -10.96 -8.32 -10.18
C ILE A 186 -10.13 -9.07 -11.21
N SER A 187 -10.05 -10.37 -11.09
CA SER A 187 -9.22 -11.19 -11.98
C SER A 187 -9.91 -12.47 -12.41
N THR A 188 -9.50 -13.01 -13.55
CA THR A 188 -9.93 -14.28 -14.08
C THR A 188 -8.75 -15.11 -14.52
N ARG A 189 -8.89 -16.43 -14.41
CA ARG A 189 -7.86 -17.38 -14.80
C ARG A 189 -8.12 -17.85 -16.23
N PHE A 190 -7.16 -17.63 -17.12
CA PHE A 190 -7.20 -18.15 -18.49
C PHE A 190 -6.49 -19.51 -18.60
N SER A 191 -5.39 -19.69 -17.88
CA SER A 191 -4.65 -20.96 -17.84
C SER A 191 -4.02 -21.18 -16.45
N LYS A 192 -3.30 -22.30 -16.27
CA LYS A 192 -2.53 -22.53 -15.04
C LYS A 192 -1.44 -21.49 -14.81
N SER A 193 -0.93 -20.91 -15.89
CA SER A 193 0.21 -19.98 -15.88
C SER A 193 -0.17 -18.53 -16.20
N PHE A 194 -1.44 -18.24 -16.54
CA PHE A 194 -1.83 -16.90 -16.97
C PHE A 194 -3.16 -16.46 -16.36
N TYR A 195 -3.13 -15.31 -15.76
CA TYR A 195 -4.29 -14.60 -15.20
C TYR A 195 -4.37 -13.20 -15.79
N LEU A 196 -5.56 -12.67 -15.91
CA LEU A 196 -5.78 -11.31 -16.35
C LEU A 196 -6.78 -10.65 -15.42
N GLY A 197 -6.48 -9.43 -15.00
CA GLY A 197 -7.32 -8.67 -14.11
C GLY A 197 -7.31 -7.18 -14.39
N ILE A 198 -8.14 -6.48 -13.63
CA ILE A 198 -8.10 -5.04 -13.43
C ILE A 198 -7.67 -4.84 -11.99
N HIS A 199 -6.69 -4.00 -11.78
CA HIS A 199 -6.11 -3.69 -10.48
C HIS A 199 -6.16 -2.19 -10.24
N ALA A 200 -6.58 -1.80 -9.05
CA ALA A 200 -6.56 -0.43 -8.57
C ALA A 200 -5.92 -0.39 -7.19
N GLU A 201 -5.05 0.57 -6.97
CA GLU A 201 -4.41 0.78 -5.68
C GLU A 201 -4.29 2.28 -5.39
N SER A 202 -4.56 2.68 -4.14
CA SER A 202 -4.27 4.02 -3.64
C SER A 202 -3.31 3.90 -2.48
N LYS A 203 -2.21 4.65 -2.56
CA LYS A 203 -1.13 4.62 -1.57
C LYS A 203 -0.47 5.97 -1.41
N GLY A 204 0.28 6.11 -0.33
CA GLY A 204 1.04 7.30 -0.04
C GLY A 204 2.45 7.01 0.43
N LEU A 205 3.32 7.96 0.19
CA LEU A 205 4.68 8.03 0.68
C LEU A 205 4.85 9.32 1.47
N MET A 206 5.72 9.30 2.45
CA MET A 206 5.96 10.49 3.25
C MET A 206 7.43 10.60 3.68
N ALA A 207 7.80 11.81 4.05
CA ALA A 207 9.02 12.06 4.79
C ALA A 207 8.77 13.06 5.92
N ALA A 208 9.38 12.82 7.06
CA ALA A 208 9.50 13.82 8.10
C ALA A 208 10.59 14.82 7.69
N VAL A 209 10.21 16.08 7.55
CA VAL A 209 11.10 17.15 7.08
C VAL A 209 11.03 18.35 8.00
N GLU A 210 12.08 19.17 7.99
CA GLU A 210 12.07 20.49 8.59
C GLU A 210 12.06 21.55 7.49
N LYS A 211 11.11 22.47 7.56
CA LYS A 211 10.96 23.54 6.59
C LYS A 211 10.65 24.86 7.28
N ASN A 212 11.51 25.85 7.06
CA ASN A 212 11.41 27.17 7.71
C ASN A 212 11.33 27.07 9.26
N GLY A 213 12.18 26.21 9.86
CA GLY A 213 12.18 25.98 11.32
C GLY A 213 10.96 25.22 11.87
N SER A 214 10.08 24.74 11.00
CA SER A 214 8.88 23.99 11.40
C SER A 214 8.94 22.54 10.97
N LYS A 215 8.56 21.63 11.88
CA LYS A 215 8.45 20.19 11.59
C LYS A 215 7.21 19.93 10.75
N LYS A 216 7.39 19.32 9.59
CA LYS A 216 6.32 18.97 8.62
C LYS A 216 6.47 17.53 8.14
N TYR A 217 5.42 17.03 7.50
CA TYR A 217 5.51 15.91 6.59
C TYR A 217 5.49 16.43 5.15
N PHE A 218 6.41 15.97 4.32
CA PHE A 218 6.20 15.96 2.88
C PHE A 218 5.34 14.73 2.58
N VAL A 219 4.24 14.92 1.89
CA VAL A 219 3.26 13.89 1.57
C VAL A 219 3.17 13.74 0.07
N MET A 220 3.27 12.52 -0.42
CA MET A 220 2.95 12.14 -1.78
C MET A 220 1.89 11.06 -1.75
N GLN A 221 0.76 11.31 -2.42
CA GLN A 221 -0.38 10.41 -2.46
C GLN A 221 -0.86 10.24 -3.89
N TYR A 222 -1.08 9.00 -4.32
CA TYR A 222 -1.59 8.70 -5.65
C TYR A 222 -2.39 7.41 -5.66
N GLY A 223 -3.28 7.32 -6.65
CA GLY A 223 -4.00 6.10 -6.95
C GLY A 223 -3.93 5.80 -8.43
N TYR A 224 -3.81 4.54 -8.76
CA TYR A 224 -3.82 4.08 -10.14
C TYR A 224 -4.91 3.03 -10.36
N ILE A 225 -5.29 2.89 -11.62
CA ILE A 225 -6.09 1.79 -12.12
C ILE A 225 -5.48 1.30 -13.44
N GLY A 226 -5.41 0.00 -13.61
CA GLY A 226 -4.81 -0.59 -14.80
C GLY A 226 -5.19 -2.03 -15.05
N ILE A 227 -4.83 -2.51 -16.24
CA ILE A 227 -4.95 -3.92 -16.62
C ILE A 227 -3.73 -4.65 -16.09
N GLN A 228 -3.96 -5.80 -15.46
CA GLN A 228 -2.94 -6.63 -14.82
C GLN A 228 -2.90 -8.03 -15.44
N PRO A 229 -2.10 -8.27 -16.50
CA PRO A 229 -1.63 -9.61 -16.79
C PRO A 229 -0.71 -10.12 -15.67
N GLU A 230 -0.91 -11.36 -15.24
CA GLU A 230 -0.08 -12.03 -14.25
C GLU A 230 0.35 -13.38 -14.79
N PHE A 231 1.66 -13.60 -14.85
CA PHE A 231 2.28 -14.84 -15.26
C PHE A 231 2.71 -15.63 -14.03
N ARG A 232 2.36 -16.93 -13.97
CA ARG A 232 2.74 -17.82 -12.88
C ARG A 232 3.75 -18.86 -13.32
N ILE A 233 4.81 -18.99 -12.53
CA ILE A 233 5.88 -19.96 -12.72
C ILE A 233 5.82 -20.96 -11.56
N GLY A 234 5.40 -22.18 -11.88
CA GLY A 234 5.17 -23.18 -10.85
C GLY A 234 4.01 -22.80 -9.91
N GLN A 235 4.17 -23.16 -8.63
CA GLN A 235 3.15 -22.97 -7.60
C GLN A 235 3.40 -21.74 -6.69
N TYR A 236 4.60 -21.16 -6.77
CA TYR A 236 5.06 -20.19 -5.75
C TYR A 236 5.42 -18.83 -6.30
N ILE A 237 5.65 -18.70 -7.60
CA ILE A 237 6.12 -17.45 -8.20
C ILE A 237 5.06 -16.89 -9.12
N SER A 238 4.78 -15.58 -9.00
CA SER A 238 4.01 -14.84 -9.98
C SER A 238 4.70 -13.53 -10.36
N ILE A 239 4.46 -13.10 -11.59
CA ILE A 239 4.97 -11.88 -12.17
C ILE A 239 3.76 -11.04 -12.63
N PRO A 240 3.20 -10.19 -11.77
CA PRO A 240 2.18 -9.23 -12.15
C PRO A 240 2.83 -8.06 -12.90
N ILE A 241 2.20 -7.65 -13.98
CA ILE A 241 2.53 -6.44 -14.74
C ILE A 241 1.27 -5.60 -14.79
N VAL A 242 1.39 -4.28 -14.53
CA VAL A 242 0.24 -3.38 -14.63
C VAL A 242 0.55 -2.27 -15.63
N GLY A 243 -0.34 -2.09 -16.57
CA GLY A 243 -0.38 -0.92 -17.45
C GLY A 243 -1.67 -0.16 -17.22
N GLY A 244 -1.57 1.14 -16.95
CA GLY A 244 -2.76 1.91 -16.59
C GLY A 244 -2.52 3.41 -16.51
N ILE A 245 -3.29 4.06 -15.67
CA ILE A 245 -3.25 5.51 -15.45
C ILE A 245 -3.29 5.85 -13.96
N VAL A 246 -2.66 6.97 -13.63
CA VAL A 246 -2.83 7.73 -12.39
C VAL A 246 -3.63 8.97 -12.72
N ALA A 247 -4.76 9.18 -12.05
CA ALA A 247 -5.62 10.34 -12.30
C ALA A 247 -5.01 11.64 -11.75
N SER A 248 -4.41 11.56 -10.56
CA SER A 248 -3.65 12.65 -9.95
C SER A 248 -2.62 12.07 -8.96
N ARG A 249 -1.54 12.80 -8.78
CA ARG A 249 -0.52 12.51 -7.78
C ARG A 249 -0.33 13.75 -6.92
N GLU A 250 -0.89 13.74 -5.72
CA GLU A 250 -0.76 14.83 -4.78
C GLU A 250 0.66 14.87 -4.21
N ALA A 251 1.21 16.08 -4.06
CA ALA A 251 2.52 16.31 -3.47
C ALA A 251 2.52 17.65 -2.74
N TYR A 252 2.56 17.59 -1.41
CA TYR A 252 2.38 18.79 -0.57
C TYR A 252 3.04 18.63 0.80
N PHE A 253 3.12 19.73 1.55
CA PHE A 253 3.60 19.75 2.92
C PHE A 253 2.43 19.84 3.90
N ARG A 254 2.48 19.02 4.95
CA ARG A 254 1.49 18.96 6.01
C ARG A 254 2.14 19.23 7.36
N SER A 255 1.50 20.04 8.19
CA SER A 255 1.97 20.33 9.55
C SER A 255 1.85 19.09 10.44
N ARG A 256 2.82 18.91 11.36
CA ARG A 256 2.83 17.82 12.34
C ARG A 256 2.16 18.27 13.65
N THR A 257 0.87 18.56 13.61
CA THR A 257 0.08 18.96 14.77
C THR A 257 -1.17 18.10 14.91
N LEU A 258 -1.71 17.98 16.12
CA LEU A 258 -2.98 17.28 16.34
C LEU A 258 -4.13 17.87 15.52
N LYS A 259 -4.16 19.21 15.36
CA LYS A 259 -5.14 19.85 14.51
C LYS A 259 -5.03 19.38 13.05
N ALA A 260 -3.82 19.31 12.52
CA ALA A 260 -3.60 18.80 11.17
C ALA A 260 -3.94 17.30 11.04
N PHE A 261 -3.75 16.52 12.10
CA PHE A 261 -4.11 15.09 12.10
C PHE A 261 -5.61 14.88 11.87
N PHE A 262 -6.48 15.71 12.46
CA PHE A 262 -7.93 15.61 12.34
C PHE A 262 -8.54 16.51 11.26
N SER A 263 -7.73 17.25 10.49
CA SER A 263 -8.19 18.10 9.41
C SER A 263 -7.75 17.58 8.05
N SER A 264 -8.61 17.70 7.06
CA SER A 264 -8.28 17.51 5.64
C SER A 264 -8.68 18.74 4.87
N LYS A 265 -8.03 19.00 3.75
CA LYS A 265 -8.47 19.94 2.72
C LYS A 265 -9.15 19.16 1.60
N ASP A 266 -10.06 19.80 0.90
CA ASP A 266 -10.76 19.17 -0.21
C ASP A 266 -9.82 18.91 -1.40
N ASN A 267 -8.83 19.78 -1.59
CA ASN A 267 -7.83 19.66 -2.67
C ASN A 267 -6.43 20.02 -2.19
N TYR A 268 -5.45 19.37 -2.76
CA TYR A 268 -4.02 19.62 -2.56
C TYR A 268 -3.33 19.90 -3.90
N PRO A 269 -2.16 20.58 -3.89
CA PRO A 269 -1.33 20.67 -5.07
C PRO A 269 -0.97 19.28 -5.60
N HIS A 270 -1.04 19.07 -6.91
CA HIS A 270 -0.91 17.76 -7.51
C HIS A 270 -0.36 17.79 -8.94
N PHE A 271 0.22 16.67 -9.35
CA PHE A 271 0.51 16.38 -10.75
C PHE A 271 -0.74 15.85 -11.45
N GLY A 272 -0.93 16.20 -12.70
CA GLY A 272 -2.08 15.78 -13.50
C GLY A 272 -2.08 14.30 -13.88
N VAL A 273 -3.00 13.93 -14.77
CA VAL A 273 -3.12 12.56 -15.29
C VAL A 273 -1.80 12.11 -15.92
N SER A 274 -1.41 10.87 -15.61
CA SER A 274 -0.16 10.27 -16.09
C SER A 274 -0.35 8.81 -16.46
N PRO A 275 0.31 8.31 -17.51
CA PRO A 275 0.51 6.88 -17.71
C PRO A 275 1.21 6.23 -16.52
N TYR A 276 0.79 5.02 -16.20
CA TYR A 276 1.33 4.19 -15.13
C TYR A 276 1.78 2.86 -15.68
N PHE A 277 2.94 2.40 -15.21
CA PHE A 277 3.44 1.06 -15.46
C PHE A 277 4.07 0.49 -14.20
N SER A 278 3.84 -0.79 -13.94
CA SER A 278 4.58 -1.53 -12.91
C SER A 278 4.85 -2.96 -13.31
N ILE A 279 5.91 -3.51 -12.75
CA ILE A 279 6.27 -4.91 -12.81
C ILE A 279 6.68 -5.38 -11.43
N GLY A 280 6.23 -6.57 -11.06
CA GLY A 280 6.57 -7.18 -9.79
C GLY A 280 6.97 -8.65 -9.94
N ILE A 281 7.55 -9.16 -8.87
CA ILE A 281 7.73 -10.59 -8.64
C ILE A 281 7.21 -10.90 -7.23
N ARG A 282 6.39 -11.93 -7.11
CA ARG A 282 5.83 -12.41 -5.85
C ARG A 282 6.23 -13.87 -5.67
N TYR A 283 6.65 -14.20 -4.45
CA TYR A 283 6.90 -15.57 -4.01
C TYR A 283 5.97 -15.90 -2.84
N GLY A 284 5.46 -17.13 -2.77
CA GLY A 284 4.57 -17.55 -1.68
C GLY A 284 3.09 -17.24 -1.95
N LEU A 285 2.56 -17.71 -3.08
CA LEU A 285 1.16 -17.53 -3.53
C LEU A 285 0.15 -18.29 -2.67
#